data_d33af7826bb496cf074726cb8d492f84
#
_entry.id   d33af7826bb496cf074726cb8d492f84
#
_cell.length_a   1.000
_cell.length_b   1.000
_cell.length_c   1.000
_cell.angle_alpha   90.00
_cell.angle_beta   90.00
_cell.angle_gamma   90.00
#
_symmetry.space_group_name_H-M   'P 1'
#
loop_
_entity.id
_entity.type
_entity.pdbx_description
1 polymer ?
#
loop_
_entity_poly.entity_id
_entity_poly.type
_entity_poly.pdbx_seq_one_letter_code
_entity_poly.pdbx_strand_id
1 'polypeptide(L)'
;LSAPSIVRTDKIIFDAVAITRKRYEYFKYGNPDVECVYERLSNRDFDIERHTDGVFCPVKEGVIIATPSARNLEYVFPDWDILYLDINTQDLNDMKMSKEIKWSPKHVPQEYVRWVGYSPETFFDVNCLQLDESHLMVTRYNKQVFDFLKKHKVEPIIIPFRHRYLWDGGLHCMTFDYDRE
;
A
#
# COMPACT_ATOMS: atom_id res chain seq x y z
N LEU A 1 5.59 -16.23 -3.79
CA LEU A 1 5.34 -15.01 -3.02
C LEU A 1 4.72 -13.99 -3.95
N SER A 2 3.63 -13.35 -3.56
CA SER A 2 3.03 -12.27 -4.35
C SER A 2 3.70 -10.94 -3.98
N ALA A 3 3.95 -10.08 -4.97
CA ALA A 3 4.55 -8.77 -4.77
C ALA A 3 3.86 -7.91 -3.68
N PRO A 4 2.51 -7.91 -3.57
CA PRO A 4 1.82 -7.12 -2.56
C PRO A 4 2.09 -7.51 -1.10
N SER A 5 2.68 -8.67 -0.86
CA SER A 5 2.93 -9.19 0.49
C SER A 5 4.36 -8.97 0.98
N ILE A 6 5.17 -8.31 0.17
CA ILE A 6 6.59 -8.08 0.42
C ILE A 6 6.94 -6.65 0.03
N VAL A 7 7.67 -5.97 0.88
CA VAL A 7 8.28 -4.68 0.58
C VAL A 7 9.80 -4.85 0.60
N ARG A 8 10.45 -4.35 -0.43
CA ARG A 8 11.90 -4.36 -0.56
C ARG A 8 12.46 -2.98 -0.30
N THR A 9 13.41 -2.92 0.60
CA THR A 9 14.26 -1.75 0.86
C THR A 9 15.72 -2.22 0.81
N ASP A 10 16.57 -1.81 1.73
CA ASP A 10 17.87 -2.44 2.03
C ASP A 10 17.72 -3.91 2.49
N LYS A 11 16.56 -4.26 3.02
CA LYS A 11 16.14 -5.59 3.48
C LYS A 11 14.81 -6.00 2.88
N ILE A 12 14.48 -7.28 2.92
CA ILE A 12 13.17 -7.79 2.49
C ILE A 12 12.24 -7.89 3.70
N ILE A 13 11.11 -7.23 3.62
CA ILE A 13 10.13 -7.14 4.69
C ILE A 13 8.91 -7.98 4.36
N PHE A 14 8.59 -8.90 5.26
CA PHE A 14 7.45 -9.79 5.18
C PHE A 14 6.43 -9.40 6.25
N ASP A 15 5.24 -9.03 5.82
CA ASP A 15 4.14 -8.82 6.77
C ASP A 15 3.59 -10.17 7.25
N ALA A 16 3.66 -10.39 8.56
CA ALA A 16 3.17 -11.60 9.21
C ALA A 16 1.64 -11.80 9.12
N VAL A 17 0.89 -10.79 8.68
CA VAL A 17 -0.53 -10.91 8.36
C VAL A 17 -0.74 -11.49 6.97
N ALA A 18 0.09 -11.09 6.00
CA ALA A 18 0.00 -11.50 4.61
C ALA A 18 0.74 -12.82 4.31
N ILE A 19 1.83 -13.08 5.02
CA ILE A 19 2.72 -14.23 4.79
C ILE A 19 2.75 -15.13 6.04
N THR A 20 2.58 -16.43 5.85
CA THR A 20 2.73 -17.39 6.96
C THR A 20 4.19 -17.55 7.36
N ARG A 21 4.46 -17.82 8.64
CA ARG A 21 5.80 -18.06 9.17
C ARG A 21 6.54 -19.15 8.39
N LYS A 22 5.84 -20.22 8.00
CA LYS A 22 6.42 -21.32 7.20
C LYS A 22 6.93 -20.84 5.84
N ARG A 23 6.21 -19.94 5.16
CA ARG A 23 6.64 -19.39 3.87
C ARG A 23 7.85 -18.46 4.03
N TYR A 24 7.87 -17.67 5.07
CA TYR A 24 9.03 -16.83 5.42
C TYR A 24 10.28 -17.71 5.67
N GLU A 25 10.18 -18.73 6.51
CA GLU A 25 11.29 -19.63 6.83
C GLU A 25 11.79 -20.39 5.60
N TYR A 26 10.89 -20.82 4.73
CA TYR A 26 11.27 -21.44 3.46
C TYR A 26 12.05 -20.47 2.56
N PHE A 27 11.61 -19.21 2.46
CA PHE A 27 12.34 -18.19 1.71
C PHE A 27 13.73 -17.96 2.31
N LYS A 28 13.81 -17.76 3.62
CA LYS A 28 15.07 -17.51 4.32
C LYS A 28 16.05 -18.66 4.21
N TYR A 29 15.56 -19.90 4.21
CA TYR A 29 16.38 -21.09 3.99
C TYR A 29 17.02 -21.09 2.60
N GLY A 30 16.28 -20.72 1.57
CA GLY A 30 16.81 -20.63 0.20
C GLY A 30 17.67 -19.39 -0.07
N ASN A 31 17.64 -18.39 0.82
CA ASN A 31 18.33 -17.11 0.67
C ASN A 31 18.99 -16.67 2.01
N PRO A 32 19.98 -17.42 2.50
CA PRO A 32 20.54 -17.21 3.83
C PRO A 32 21.23 -15.86 4.00
N ASP A 33 21.80 -15.32 2.93
CA ASP A 33 22.56 -14.06 2.92
C ASP A 33 21.69 -12.82 2.77
N VAL A 34 20.37 -13.01 2.51
CA VAL A 34 19.44 -11.89 2.36
C VAL A 34 18.92 -11.46 3.74
N GLU A 35 19.09 -10.18 4.05
CA GLU A 35 18.49 -9.63 5.27
C GLU A 35 16.96 -9.60 5.14
N CYS A 36 16.29 -10.19 6.10
CA CYS A 36 14.83 -10.32 6.08
C CYS A 36 14.24 -9.94 7.43
N VAL A 37 13.13 -9.22 7.39
CA VAL A 37 12.30 -8.93 8.56
C VAL A 37 10.96 -9.64 8.40
N TYR A 38 10.48 -10.26 9.48
CA TYR A 38 9.16 -10.86 9.56
C TYR A 38 8.41 -10.26 10.74
N GLU A 39 7.56 -9.30 10.47
CA GLU A 39 6.88 -8.52 11.50
C GLU A 39 5.41 -8.29 11.12
N ARG A 40 4.58 -8.08 12.13
CA ARG A 40 3.18 -7.73 11.94
C ARG A 40 3.05 -6.23 11.68
N LEU A 41 2.86 -5.87 10.42
CA LEU A 41 2.81 -4.47 9.96
C LEU A 41 1.40 -3.99 9.66
N SER A 42 0.46 -4.91 9.41
CA SER A 42 -0.94 -4.59 9.13
C SER A 42 -1.89 -5.07 10.22
N ASN A 43 -3.12 -4.55 10.22
CA ASN A 43 -4.17 -4.95 11.14
C ASN A 43 -5.12 -5.96 10.48
N ARG A 44 -5.44 -7.06 11.18
CA ARG A 44 -6.33 -8.11 10.65
C ARG A 44 -7.79 -7.69 10.48
N ASP A 45 -8.20 -6.61 11.14
CA ASP A 45 -9.61 -6.23 11.23
C ASP A 45 -10.18 -5.62 9.94
N PHE A 46 -9.30 -5.33 8.97
CA PHE A 46 -9.68 -4.84 7.65
C PHE A 46 -9.20 -5.82 6.58
N ASP A 47 -10.11 -6.38 5.80
CA ASP A 47 -9.80 -7.35 4.73
C ASP A 47 -8.85 -6.81 3.66
N ILE A 48 -8.81 -5.49 3.48
CA ILE A 48 -7.98 -4.77 2.52
C ILE A 48 -6.51 -4.74 2.95
N GLU A 49 -6.22 -4.82 4.24
CA GLU A 49 -4.89 -4.70 4.82
C GLU A 49 -4.08 -6.01 4.78
N ARG A 50 -4.49 -6.97 3.95
CA ARG A 50 -3.71 -8.21 3.75
C ARG A 50 -2.54 -8.04 2.81
N HIS A 51 -2.47 -6.89 2.12
CA HIS A 51 -1.39 -6.56 1.20
C HIS A 51 -0.53 -5.45 1.80
N THR A 52 0.73 -5.73 1.98
CA THR A 52 1.68 -4.82 2.63
C THR A 52 1.82 -3.49 1.90
N ASP A 53 1.73 -3.50 0.57
CA ASP A 53 1.76 -2.31 -0.29
C ASP A 53 0.50 -1.42 -0.17
N GLY A 54 -0.55 -1.92 0.46
CA GLY A 54 -1.73 -1.16 0.87
C GLY A 54 -1.62 -0.58 2.29
N VAL A 55 -0.57 -0.91 3.02
CA VAL A 55 -0.36 -0.48 4.41
C VAL A 55 0.67 0.64 4.50
N PHE A 56 1.77 0.53 3.79
CA PHE A 56 2.80 1.56 3.73
C PHE A 56 3.57 1.53 2.41
N CYS A 57 4.10 2.67 2.05
CA CYS A 57 4.94 2.88 0.86
C CYS A 57 6.28 3.50 1.29
N PRO A 58 7.41 2.81 1.14
CA PRO A 58 8.71 3.45 1.17
C PRO A 58 8.83 4.40 -0.03
N VAL A 59 8.94 5.69 0.23
CA VAL A 59 9.05 6.72 -0.82
C VAL A 59 10.48 6.82 -1.33
N LYS A 60 11.40 6.77 -0.41
CA LYS A 60 12.86 6.66 -0.61
C LYS A 60 13.50 6.23 0.70
N GLU A 61 14.82 6.05 0.72
CA GLU A 61 15.54 5.79 1.95
C GLU A 61 15.25 6.85 3.02
N GLY A 62 14.87 6.40 4.22
CA GLY A 62 14.53 7.25 5.35
C GLY A 62 13.12 7.85 5.33
N VAL A 63 12.25 7.55 4.35
CA VAL A 63 10.95 8.22 4.17
C VAL A 63 9.84 7.21 3.85
N ILE A 64 8.80 7.18 4.67
CA ILE A 64 7.63 6.30 4.51
C ILE A 64 6.32 7.09 4.56
N ILE A 65 5.35 6.70 3.73
CA ILE A 65 3.93 7.06 3.88
C ILE A 65 3.18 5.79 4.30
N ALA A 66 2.33 5.91 5.31
CA ALA A 66 1.62 4.78 5.88
C ALA A 66 0.14 5.09 6.16
N THR A 67 -0.68 4.04 6.14
CA THR A 67 -2.07 4.14 6.62
C THR A 67 -2.09 4.30 8.15
N PRO A 68 -3.17 4.83 8.73
CA PRO A 68 -3.29 4.96 10.19
C PRO A 68 -3.35 3.61 10.93
N SER A 69 -3.56 2.53 10.21
CA SER A 69 -3.63 1.18 10.76
C SER A 69 -2.29 0.43 10.75
N ALA A 70 -1.28 0.99 10.10
CA ALA A 70 0.06 0.42 10.09
C ALA A 70 0.62 0.25 11.52
N ARG A 71 1.38 -0.79 11.73
CA ARG A 71 1.93 -1.17 13.04
C ARG A 71 3.43 -1.39 12.97
N ASN A 72 4.10 -1.17 14.08
CA ASN A 72 5.51 -1.53 14.28
C ASN A 72 6.48 -0.96 13.23
N LEU A 73 6.08 0.06 12.47
CA LEU A 73 6.96 0.64 11.44
C LEU A 73 8.20 1.27 12.06
N GLU A 74 8.07 1.96 13.19
CA GLU A 74 9.19 2.58 13.90
C GLU A 74 10.20 1.53 14.42
N TYR A 75 9.72 0.33 14.71
CA TYR A 75 10.59 -0.78 15.11
C TYR A 75 11.36 -1.37 13.92
N VAL A 76 10.68 -1.50 12.78
CA VAL A 76 11.28 -2.06 11.55
C VAL A 76 12.17 -1.05 10.84
N PHE A 77 11.82 0.22 10.92
CA PHE A 77 12.49 1.36 10.29
C PHE A 77 12.87 2.40 11.35
N PRO A 78 13.82 2.09 12.25
CA PRO A 78 14.30 3.08 13.20
C PRO A 78 14.89 4.28 12.47
N ASP A 79 14.62 5.47 12.97
CA ASP A 79 15.13 6.75 12.43
C ASP A 79 14.56 7.17 11.07
N TRP A 80 13.58 6.45 10.52
CA TRP A 80 12.87 6.87 9.33
C TRP A 80 11.76 7.88 9.65
N ASP A 81 11.57 8.86 8.78
CA ASP A 81 10.45 9.81 8.88
C ASP A 81 9.18 9.17 8.29
N ILE A 82 8.19 8.94 9.13
CA ILE A 82 6.98 8.20 8.77
C ILE A 82 5.79 9.14 8.84
N LEU A 83 5.13 9.35 7.69
CA LEU A 83 3.83 10.01 7.63
C LEU A 83 2.73 8.98 7.81
N TYR A 84 2.02 9.00 8.93
CA TYR A 84 0.74 8.32 9.07
C TYR A 84 -0.37 9.21 8.54
N LEU A 85 -1.11 8.72 7.54
CA LEU A 85 -2.23 9.46 6.96
C LEU A 85 -3.40 9.53 7.95
N ASP A 86 -4.05 10.67 8.02
CA ASP A 86 -5.31 10.79 8.75
C ASP A 86 -6.45 10.11 7.98
N ILE A 87 -7.32 9.40 8.69
CA ILE A 87 -8.59 8.97 8.12
C ILE A 87 -9.47 10.23 7.96
N ASN A 88 -9.66 10.65 6.73
CA ASN A 88 -10.52 11.80 6.48
C ASN A 88 -12.02 11.40 6.53
N THR A 89 -12.88 12.40 6.69
CA THR A 89 -14.33 12.17 6.76
C THR A 89 -14.89 11.59 5.46
N GLN A 90 -14.24 11.86 4.33
CA GLN A 90 -14.65 11.33 3.03
C GLN A 90 -14.39 9.83 2.96
N ASP A 91 -13.21 9.35 3.42
CA ASP A 91 -12.91 7.91 3.47
C ASP A 91 -13.94 7.15 4.31
N LEU A 92 -14.35 7.72 5.46
CA LEU A 92 -15.39 7.13 6.30
C LEU A 92 -16.75 7.07 5.61
N ASN A 93 -17.09 8.11 4.84
CA ASN A 93 -18.34 8.15 4.08
C ASN A 93 -18.28 7.15 2.91
N ASP A 94 -17.18 7.06 2.22
CA ASP A 94 -16.98 6.11 1.12
C ASP A 94 -17.02 4.68 1.62
N MET A 95 -16.42 4.38 2.76
CA MET A 95 -16.55 3.07 3.44
C MET A 95 -18.00 2.76 3.84
N LYS A 96 -18.77 3.73 4.33
CA LYS A 96 -20.18 3.56 4.65
C LYS A 96 -21.00 3.35 3.38
N MET A 97 -20.78 4.18 2.36
CA MET A 97 -21.46 4.05 1.07
C MET A 97 -21.16 2.69 0.44
N SER A 98 -19.94 2.17 0.52
CA SER A 98 -19.60 0.85 -0.02
C SER A 98 -20.38 -0.28 0.62
N LYS A 99 -20.73 -0.17 1.91
CA LYS A 99 -21.60 -1.13 2.62
C LYS A 99 -23.09 -0.95 2.30
N GLU A 100 -23.50 0.26 1.93
CA GLU A 100 -24.89 0.62 1.67
C GLU A 100 -25.26 0.60 0.18
N ILE A 101 -24.27 0.80 -0.70
CA ILE A 101 -24.51 0.72 -2.14
C ILE A 101 -24.72 -0.76 -2.50
N LYS A 102 -25.96 -1.14 -2.56
CA LYS A 102 -26.42 -2.21 -3.44
C LYS A 102 -26.22 -1.74 -4.88
N TRP A 103 -24.98 -1.62 -5.30
CA TRP A 103 -24.61 -1.34 -6.69
C TRP A 103 -25.12 -2.51 -7.51
N SER A 104 -26.30 -2.37 -8.05
CA SER A 104 -26.79 -3.15 -9.18
C SER A 104 -26.92 -2.19 -10.34
N PRO A 105 -25.84 -1.88 -11.05
CA PRO A 105 -26.03 -1.28 -12.38
C PRO A 105 -26.82 -2.33 -13.17
N LYS A 106 -27.95 -1.93 -13.69
CA LYS A 106 -28.87 -2.78 -14.48
C LYS A 106 -28.20 -3.51 -15.66
N HIS A 107 -26.91 -3.27 -15.90
CA HIS A 107 -26.14 -3.71 -17.05
C HIS A 107 -24.81 -4.39 -16.72
N VAL A 108 -24.46 -4.57 -15.43
CA VAL A 108 -23.25 -5.30 -15.05
C VAL A 108 -23.67 -6.65 -14.48
N PRO A 109 -23.16 -7.78 -15.02
CA PRO A 109 -23.42 -9.09 -14.45
C PRO A 109 -23.14 -9.12 -12.97
N GLN A 110 -24.01 -9.77 -12.19
CA GLN A 110 -23.96 -9.75 -10.72
C GLN A 110 -22.65 -10.34 -10.16
N GLU A 111 -22.00 -11.21 -10.89
CA GLU A 111 -20.68 -11.73 -10.59
C GLU A 111 -19.58 -10.66 -10.60
N TYR A 112 -19.72 -9.61 -11.42
CA TYR A 112 -18.76 -8.47 -11.44
C TYR A 112 -19.05 -7.47 -10.31
N VAL A 113 -20.29 -7.38 -9.83
CA VAL A 113 -20.63 -6.51 -8.69
C VAL A 113 -19.92 -6.96 -7.40
N ARG A 114 -19.62 -8.25 -7.29
CA ARG A 114 -18.86 -8.82 -6.17
C ARG A 114 -17.34 -8.55 -6.29
N TRP A 115 -16.88 -8.06 -7.43
CA TRP A 115 -15.49 -7.78 -7.72
C TRP A 115 -15.13 -6.31 -7.58
N VAL A 116 -16.10 -5.44 -7.45
CA VAL A 116 -15.83 -4.02 -7.21
C VAL A 116 -15.27 -3.90 -5.80
N GLY A 117 -14.00 -3.60 -5.70
CA GLY A 117 -13.33 -3.37 -4.44
C GLY A 117 -13.83 -2.10 -3.76
N TYR A 118 -13.65 -2.05 -2.46
CA TYR A 118 -14.12 -0.97 -1.60
C TYR A 118 -12.97 -0.39 -0.79
N SER A 119 -11.78 -0.34 -1.38
CA SER A 119 -10.62 0.25 -0.73
C SER A 119 -10.85 1.73 -0.44
N PRO A 120 -10.56 2.20 0.77
CA PRO A 120 -10.62 3.62 1.09
C PRO A 120 -9.58 4.41 0.31
N GLU A 121 -9.79 5.71 0.17
CA GLU A 121 -8.85 6.60 -0.54
C GLU A 121 -7.45 6.61 0.09
N THR A 122 -7.34 6.44 1.41
CA THR A 122 -6.05 6.31 2.11
C THR A 122 -5.23 5.12 1.63
N PHE A 123 -5.88 4.02 1.21
CA PHE A 123 -5.20 2.89 0.58
C PHE A 123 -4.55 3.30 -0.74
N PHE A 124 -5.28 4.04 -1.59
CA PHE A 124 -4.73 4.51 -2.87
C PHE A 124 -3.67 5.58 -2.70
N ASP A 125 -3.75 6.39 -1.64
CA ASP A 125 -2.73 7.39 -1.30
C ASP A 125 -1.42 6.74 -0.82
N VAL A 126 -1.47 5.52 -0.30
CA VAL A 126 -0.30 4.72 0.12
C VAL A 126 0.18 3.80 -1.01
N ASN A 127 -0.72 3.27 -1.83
CA ASN A 127 -0.39 2.35 -2.92
C ASN A 127 0.18 3.10 -4.14
N CYS A 128 1.25 3.84 -3.89
CA CYS A 128 1.99 4.68 -4.83
C CYS A 128 3.11 3.88 -5.51
N LEU A 129 3.64 4.40 -6.61
CA LEU A 129 4.78 3.83 -7.30
C LEU A 129 5.97 4.78 -7.26
N GLN A 130 7.02 4.39 -6.55
CA GLN A 130 8.30 5.08 -6.58
C GLN A 130 8.98 4.85 -7.92
N LEU A 131 9.37 5.92 -8.60
CA LEU A 131 10.14 5.85 -9.84
C LEU A 131 11.64 5.91 -9.54
N ASP A 132 12.03 6.85 -8.71
CA ASP A 132 13.40 7.10 -8.25
C ASP A 132 13.37 7.82 -6.90
N GLU A 133 14.53 8.26 -6.40
CA GLU A 133 14.63 8.97 -5.11
C GLU A 133 13.95 10.35 -5.09
N SER A 134 13.58 10.87 -6.25
CA SER A 134 13.04 12.22 -6.43
C SER A 134 11.60 12.25 -6.93
N HIS A 135 11.06 11.13 -7.42
CA HIS A 135 9.77 11.08 -8.07
C HIS A 135 8.88 9.95 -7.55
N LEU A 136 7.65 10.29 -7.18
CA LEU A 136 6.62 9.36 -6.74
C LEU A 136 5.35 9.50 -7.60
N MET A 137 4.93 8.44 -8.27
CA MET A 137 3.62 8.41 -8.92
C MET A 137 2.51 8.23 -7.90
N VAL A 138 1.50 9.10 -7.96
CA VAL A 138 0.32 9.11 -7.08
C VAL A 138 -0.96 9.16 -7.90
N THR A 139 -2.06 8.65 -7.38
CA THR A 139 -3.33 8.60 -8.13
C THR A 139 -4.12 9.91 -8.09
N ARG A 140 -3.87 10.74 -7.07
CA ARG A 140 -4.60 11.99 -6.83
C ARG A 140 -3.78 12.97 -5.99
N TYR A 141 -4.28 14.20 -5.89
CA TYR A 141 -3.78 15.16 -4.93
C TYR A 141 -4.27 14.81 -3.51
N ASN A 142 -3.35 14.68 -2.58
CA ASN A 142 -3.61 14.64 -1.14
C ASN A 142 -2.65 15.63 -0.45
N LYS A 143 -3.22 16.61 0.27
CA LYS A 143 -2.42 17.68 0.87
C LYS A 143 -1.36 17.18 1.84
N GLN A 144 -1.69 16.20 2.69
CA GLN A 144 -0.73 15.63 3.66
C GLN A 144 0.45 14.97 2.93
N VAL A 145 0.15 14.16 1.91
CA VAL A 145 1.16 13.50 1.07
C VAL A 145 2.04 14.53 0.37
N PHE A 146 1.45 15.53 -0.28
CA PHE A 146 2.20 16.52 -1.05
C PHE A 146 3.09 17.39 -0.18
N ASP A 147 2.60 17.84 0.97
CA ASP A 147 3.41 18.61 1.92
C ASP A 147 4.59 17.79 2.46
N PHE A 148 4.36 16.51 2.75
CA PHE A 148 5.38 15.59 3.22
C PHE A 148 6.43 15.30 2.15
N LEU A 149 6.01 14.99 0.92
CA LEU A 149 6.91 14.78 -0.22
C LEU A 149 7.77 16.02 -0.50
N LYS A 150 7.17 17.21 -0.45
CA LYS A 150 7.89 18.46 -0.63
C LYS A 150 8.97 18.68 0.43
N LYS A 151 8.68 18.36 1.70
CA LYS A 151 9.66 18.39 2.80
C LYS A 151 10.89 17.53 2.47
N HIS A 152 10.67 16.39 1.84
CA HIS A 152 11.71 15.42 1.47
C HIS A 152 12.26 15.59 0.05
N LYS A 153 11.90 16.67 -0.66
CA LYS A 153 12.34 16.96 -2.03
C LYS A 153 11.98 15.85 -3.03
N VAL A 154 10.80 15.25 -2.85
CA VAL A 154 10.22 14.29 -3.77
C VAL A 154 9.09 14.96 -4.53
N GLU A 155 9.10 14.85 -5.85
CA GLU A 155 8.08 15.40 -6.74
C GLU A 155 6.96 14.37 -6.95
N PRO A 156 5.70 14.69 -6.59
CA PRO A 156 4.58 13.83 -6.88
C PRO A 156 4.12 14.00 -8.33
N ILE A 157 4.02 12.89 -9.07
CA ILE A 157 3.49 12.83 -10.43
C ILE A 157 2.08 12.25 -10.38
N ILE A 158 1.07 13.07 -10.65
CA ILE A 158 -0.32 12.59 -10.62
C ILE A 158 -0.61 11.78 -11.88
N ILE A 159 -0.93 10.51 -11.70
CA ILE A 159 -1.40 9.60 -12.75
C ILE A 159 -2.88 9.30 -12.50
N PRO A 160 -3.82 9.85 -13.28
CA PRO A 160 -5.23 9.57 -13.12
C PRO A 160 -5.53 8.09 -13.35
N PHE A 161 -5.76 7.35 -12.29
CA PHE A 161 -6.07 5.93 -12.37
C PHE A 161 -7.60 5.73 -12.32
N ARG A 162 -8.21 5.77 -13.51
CA ARG A 162 -9.66 5.88 -13.70
C ARG A 162 -10.48 4.73 -13.08
N HIS A 163 -9.94 3.52 -13.09
CA HIS A 163 -10.68 2.32 -12.70
C HIS A 163 -10.13 1.65 -11.44
N ARG A 164 -9.48 2.42 -10.55
CA ARG A 164 -8.88 1.89 -9.32
C ARG A 164 -9.86 1.09 -8.45
N TYR A 165 -11.11 1.53 -8.36
CA TYR A 165 -12.14 0.80 -7.59
C TYR A 165 -12.58 -0.51 -8.23
N LEU A 166 -12.53 -0.61 -9.57
CA LEU A 166 -12.84 -1.86 -10.26
C LEU A 166 -11.75 -2.91 -10.02
N TRP A 167 -10.49 -2.47 -10.04
CA TRP A 167 -9.35 -3.35 -9.84
C TRP A 167 -9.02 -3.56 -8.36
N ASP A 168 -9.58 -2.74 -7.48
CA ASP A 168 -9.27 -2.70 -6.05
C ASP A 168 -7.77 -2.67 -5.76
N GLY A 169 -7.07 -1.83 -6.49
CA GLY A 169 -5.63 -1.68 -6.42
C GLY A 169 -5.16 -0.33 -6.91
N GLY A 170 -4.08 0.18 -6.34
CA GLY A 170 -3.42 1.41 -6.76
C GLY A 170 -2.33 1.15 -7.81
N LEU A 171 -1.44 2.13 -7.97
CA LEU A 171 -0.38 2.07 -8.97
C LEU A 171 0.62 0.95 -8.69
N HIS A 172 1.01 0.73 -7.42
CA HIS A 172 1.94 -0.32 -7.04
C HIS A 172 1.36 -1.71 -7.33
N CYS A 173 0.10 -1.96 -6.95
CA CYS A 173 -0.57 -3.25 -7.21
C CYS A 173 -0.64 -3.62 -8.69
N MET A 174 -0.64 -2.63 -9.59
CA MET A 174 -0.76 -2.81 -11.04
C MET A 174 0.60 -2.90 -11.75
N THR A 175 1.70 -2.82 -11.03
CA THR A 175 3.05 -2.83 -11.57
C THR A 175 3.85 -4.00 -11.02
N PHE A 176 4.89 -4.35 -11.72
CA PHE A 176 5.85 -5.35 -11.30
C PHE A 176 7.26 -4.85 -11.60
N ASP A 177 8.07 -4.69 -10.57
CA ASP A 177 9.48 -4.35 -10.73
C ASP A 177 10.24 -5.56 -11.25
N TYR A 178 10.70 -5.47 -12.49
CA TYR A 178 11.48 -6.53 -13.11
C TYR A 178 12.98 -6.30 -12.86
N ASP A 179 13.43 -5.09 -13.10
CA ASP A 179 14.82 -4.67 -12.90
C ASP A 179 14.88 -3.15 -12.61
N ARG A 180 15.75 -2.75 -11.73
CA ARG A 180 16.07 -1.34 -11.45
C ARG A 180 17.59 -1.19 -11.48
N GLU A 181 18.09 -0.40 -12.41
CA GLU A 181 19.48 0.00 -12.47
C GLU A 181 19.81 1.06 -11.40
#